data_a52d0305e4260cb8ffdb0dea9a53f95c
#
_entry.id   a52d0305e4260cb8ffdb0dea9a53f95c
#
_cell.length_a   1.000
_cell.length_b   1.000
_cell.length_c   1.000
_cell.angle_alpha   90.00
_cell.angle_beta   90.00
_cell.angle_gamma   90.00
#
_symmetry.space_group_name_H-M   'P 1'
#
loop_
_entity.id
_entity.type
_entity.pdbx_description
1 polymer ?
#
loop_
_entity_poly.entity_id
_entity_poly.type
_entity_poly.pdbx_seq_one_letter_code
_entity_poly.pdbx_strand_id
1 'polypeptide(L)'
;GVLWIAAQILPISIAWVLAILSRLLITGCLHEDGLADFFDGFGGGTTKERTLAIMKDSRIGSYGVIGLIVYFLLLFLLLENLPLKLICVLVICGDCWSKFCASQIINYLPYARKEEESKAKNVYDRMTWQELLTGFICGFLPIILFLPIDFWPVMICPILTFTLLYRLMKRRLQGYTGDCCGATFLLCELSFYLGALILLYAHIKYGNPNFINVYLK
;
A
#
# COMPACT_ATOMS: atom_id res chain seq x y z
N GLY A 1 -5.98 15.02 -7.24
CA GLY A 1 -6.77 15.76 -8.25
C GLY A 1 -8.23 15.31 -8.22
N VAL A 2 -8.53 14.09 -8.66
CA VAL A 2 -9.92 13.59 -8.78
C VAL A 2 -10.71 13.73 -7.48
N LEU A 3 -10.14 13.27 -6.35
CA LEU A 3 -10.78 13.40 -5.04
C LEU A 3 -11.17 14.85 -4.71
N TRP A 4 -10.22 15.77 -4.84
CA TRP A 4 -10.43 17.17 -4.48
C TRP A 4 -11.53 17.81 -5.34
N ILE A 5 -11.50 17.58 -6.65
CA ILE A 5 -12.49 18.12 -7.59
C ILE A 5 -13.87 17.52 -7.32
N ALA A 6 -13.96 16.20 -7.21
CA ALA A 6 -15.22 15.51 -6.98
C ALA A 6 -15.86 15.92 -5.63
N ALA A 7 -15.06 16.11 -4.59
CA ALA A 7 -15.54 16.53 -3.27
C ALA A 7 -16.12 17.97 -3.22
N GLN A 8 -15.91 18.79 -4.28
CA GLN A 8 -16.54 20.11 -4.36
C GLN A 8 -18.00 20.06 -4.81
N ILE A 9 -18.39 18.98 -5.50
CA ILE A 9 -19.71 18.86 -6.15
C ILE A 9 -20.51 17.61 -5.74
N LEU A 10 -19.85 16.65 -5.09
CA LEU A 10 -20.46 15.36 -4.70
C LEU A 10 -20.23 15.08 -3.21
N PRO A 11 -21.07 14.21 -2.60
CA PRO A 11 -20.78 13.69 -1.26
C PRO A 11 -19.40 13.05 -1.20
N ILE A 12 -18.72 13.21 -0.07
CA ILE A 12 -17.33 12.76 0.11
C ILE A 12 -17.15 11.26 -0.15
N SER A 13 -18.13 10.43 0.24
CA SER A 13 -18.14 8.99 -0.03
C SER A 13 -18.10 8.66 -1.53
N ILE A 14 -18.84 9.40 -2.35
CA ILE A 14 -18.83 9.24 -3.81
C ILE A 14 -17.49 9.74 -4.40
N ALA A 15 -16.99 10.88 -3.92
CA ALA A 15 -15.70 11.39 -4.34
C ALA A 15 -14.55 10.39 -4.08
N TRP A 16 -14.63 9.64 -2.98
CA TRP A 16 -13.70 8.55 -2.66
C TRP A 16 -13.76 7.41 -3.67
N VAL A 17 -14.96 6.92 -3.97
CA VAL A 17 -15.14 5.84 -4.96
C VAL A 17 -14.57 6.27 -6.31
N LEU A 18 -14.83 7.50 -6.74
CA LEU A 18 -14.28 8.04 -7.99
C LEU A 18 -12.74 8.17 -7.95
N ALA A 19 -12.17 8.56 -6.83
CA ALA A 19 -10.71 8.62 -6.67
C ALA A 19 -10.07 7.23 -6.74
N ILE A 20 -10.66 6.23 -6.07
CA ILE A 20 -10.22 4.83 -6.15
C ILE A 20 -10.36 4.33 -7.60
N LEU A 21 -11.51 4.55 -8.23
CA LEU A 21 -11.74 4.15 -9.63
C LEU A 21 -10.70 4.78 -10.57
N SER A 22 -10.40 6.07 -10.41
CA SER A 22 -9.40 6.74 -11.24
C SER A 22 -8.02 6.11 -11.11
N ARG A 23 -7.62 5.71 -9.90
CA ARG A 23 -6.38 4.98 -9.66
C ARG A 23 -6.37 3.63 -10.35
N LEU A 24 -7.44 2.84 -10.19
CA LEU A 24 -7.58 1.54 -10.85
C LEU A 24 -7.47 1.64 -12.36
N LEU A 25 -8.11 2.64 -12.97
CA LEU A 25 -8.05 2.87 -14.42
C LEU A 25 -6.64 3.28 -14.89
N ILE A 26 -5.96 4.15 -14.14
CA ILE A 26 -4.61 4.62 -14.50
C ILE A 26 -3.58 3.50 -14.37
N THR A 27 -3.68 2.67 -13.32
CA THR A 27 -2.73 1.57 -13.07
C THR A 27 -3.09 0.28 -13.79
N GLY A 28 -4.28 0.20 -14.42
CA GLY A 28 -4.81 -1.04 -15.01
C GLY A 28 -5.02 -2.14 -13.97
N CYS A 29 -5.31 -1.79 -12.72
CA CYS A 29 -5.49 -2.70 -11.58
C CYS A 29 -4.25 -3.58 -11.27
N LEU A 30 -3.07 -3.20 -11.75
CA LEU A 30 -1.85 -4.02 -11.64
C LEU A 30 -1.52 -4.43 -10.20
N HIS A 31 -1.67 -3.49 -9.26
CA HIS A 31 -1.33 -3.76 -7.86
C HIS A 31 -2.40 -4.60 -7.17
N GLU A 32 -3.66 -4.35 -7.50
CA GLU A 32 -4.82 -5.06 -6.95
C GLU A 32 -4.91 -6.50 -7.46
N ASP A 33 -4.54 -6.74 -8.73
CA ASP A 33 -4.34 -8.08 -9.30
C ASP A 33 -3.27 -8.83 -8.52
N GLY A 34 -2.10 -8.20 -8.32
CA GLY A 34 -1.03 -8.77 -7.50
C GLY A 34 -1.46 -9.04 -6.05
N LEU A 35 -2.32 -8.21 -5.45
CA LEU A 35 -2.86 -8.43 -4.11
C LEU A 35 -3.78 -9.65 -4.07
N ALA A 36 -4.64 -9.84 -5.08
CA ALA A 36 -5.50 -11.01 -5.22
C ALA A 36 -4.68 -12.29 -5.34
N ASP A 37 -3.71 -12.31 -6.26
CA ASP A 37 -2.79 -13.43 -6.48
C ASP A 37 -1.99 -13.76 -5.20
N PHE A 38 -1.58 -12.74 -4.46
CA PHE A 38 -0.90 -12.89 -3.17
C PHE A 38 -1.80 -13.57 -2.15
N PHE A 39 -3.03 -13.11 -1.98
CA PHE A 39 -3.97 -13.74 -1.04
C PHE A 39 -4.30 -15.17 -1.44
N ASP A 40 -4.54 -15.44 -2.71
CA ASP A 40 -4.81 -16.80 -3.19
C ASP A 40 -3.59 -17.71 -3.00
N GLY A 41 -2.41 -17.24 -3.35
CA GLY A 41 -1.18 -18.02 -3.22
C GLY A 41 -0.84 -18.35 -1.77
N PHE A 42 -0.90 -17.35 -0.88
CA PHE A 42 -0.56 -17.54 0.53
C PHE A 42 -1.69 -18.19 1.35
N GLY A 43 -2.94 -18.01 0.92
CA GLY A 43 -4.10 -18.68 1.53
C GLY A 43 -4.23 -20.14 1.15
N GLY A 44 -4.07 -20.47 -0.14
CA GLY A 44 -4.28 -21.83 -0.68
C GLY A 44 -3.02 -22.67 -0.84
N GLY A 45 -1.83 -22.07 -0.88
CA GLY A 45 -0.56 -22.78 -1.06
C GLY A 45 0.02 -23.28 0.25
N THR A 46 0.40 -24.57 0.32
CA THR A 46 1.07 -25.17 1.47
C THR A 46 2.58 -25.29 1.27
N THR A 47 3.05 -25.38 0.01
CA THR A 47 4.47 -25.43 -0.37
C THR A 47 4.81 -24.23 -1.25
N LYS A 48 6.11 -23.96 -1.43
CA LYS A 48 6.59 -22.89 -2.33
C LYS A 48 6.05 -23.08 -3.75
N GLU A 49 6.20 -24.29 -4.28
CA GLU A 49 5.79 -24.64 -5.65
C GLU A 49 4.28 -24.46 -5.84
N ARG A 50 3.48 -24.92 -4.86
CA ARG A 50 2.03 -24.76 -4.91
C ARG A 50 1.60 -23.30 -4.81
N THR A 51 2.22 -22.52 -3.93
CA THR A 51 1.98 -21.07 -3.80
C THR A 51 2.28 -20.36 -5.12
N LEU A 52 3.44 -20.62 -5.74
CA LEU A 52 3.81 -20.02 -7.02
C LEU A 52 2.90 -20.46 -8.17
N ALA A 53 2.43 -21.72 -8.17
CA ALA A 53 1.49 -22.23 -9.17
C ALA A 53 0.13 -21.53 -9.06
N ILE A 54 -0.39 -21.33 -7.84
CA ILE A 54 -1.65 -20.60 -7.61
C ILE A 54 -1.51 -19.15 -8.08
N MET A 55 -0.44 -18.44 -7.70
CA MET A 55 -0.19 -17.05 -8.11
C MET A 55 0.04 -16.89 -9.64
N LYS A 56 0.28 -17.96 -10.38
CA LYS A 56 0.41 -17.96 -11.84
C LYS A 56 -0.91 -18.24 -12.56
N ASP A 57 -1.87 -18.83 -11.86
CA ASP A 57 -3.20 -19.12 -12.42
C ASP A 57 -3.97 -17.82 -12.63
N SER A 58 -4.50 -17.59 -13.82
CA SER A 58 -5.28 -16.42 -14.14
C SER A 58 -6.69 -16.39 -13.52
N ARG A 59 -7.10 -17.50 -12.88
CA ARG A 59 -8.39 -17.60 -12.20
C ARG A 59 -8.28 -17.11 -10.78
N ILE A 60 -9.13 -16.16 -10.41
CA ILE A 60 -9.21 -15.70 -9.03
C ILE A 60 -9.84 -16.77 -8.13
N GLY A 61 -9.23 -17.00 -6.98
CA GLY A 61 -9.73 -17.88 -5.94
C GLY A 61 -10.54 -17.15 -4.86
N SER A 62 -11.09 -17.91 -3.93
CA SER A 62 -11.89 -17.35 -2.84
C SER A 62 -11.08 -16.46 -1.88
N TYR A 63 -9.81 -16.79 -1.65
CA TYR A 63 -8.95 -15.95 -0.79
C TYR A 63 -8.68 -14.59 -1.43
N GLY A 64 -8.43 -14.53 -2.74
CA GLY A 64 -8.24 -13.29 -3.48
C GLY A 64 -9.49 -12.43 -3.47
N VAL A 65 -10.66 -13.03 -3.74
CA VAL A 65 -11.96 -12.32 -3.68
C VAL A 65 -12.22 -11.72 -2.30
N ILE A 66 -12.11 -12.54 -1.24
CA ILE A 66 -12.34 -12.08 0.14
C ILE A 66 -11.30 -11.00 0.52
N GLY A 67 -10.02 -11.22 0.14
CA GLY A 67 -8.95 -10.28 0.41
C GLY A 67 -9.18 -8.92 -0.24
N LEU A 68 -9.59 -8.88 -1.52
CA LEU A 68 -9.91 -7.62 -2.21
C LEU A 68 -11.13 -6.92 -1.61
N ILE A 69 -12.20 -7.66 -1.27
CA ILE A 69 -13.38 -7.07 -0.63
C ILE A 69 -12.99 -6.41 0.69
N VAL A 70 -12.23 -7.12 1.54
CA VAL A 70 -11.78 -6.58 2.84
C VAL A 70 -10.83 -5.40 2.64
N TYR A 71 -9.91 -5.47 1.69
CA TYR A 71 -8.99 -4.37 1.36
C TYR A 71 -9.75 -3.11 0.95
N PHE A 72 -10.65 -3.19 -0.03
CA PHE A 72 -11.39 -2.01 -0.49
C PHE A 72 -12.35 -1.46 0.57
N LEU A 73 -12.99 -2.33 1.36
CA LEU A 73 -13.84 -1.93 2.46
C LEU A 73 -13.05 -1.17 3.52
N LEU A 74 -11.89 -1.70 3.94
CA LEU A 74 -11.02 -1.03 4.89
C LEU A 74 -10.49 0.29 4.33
N LEU A 75 -10.01 0.30 3.09
CA LEU A 75 -9.54 1.51 2.43
C LEU A 75 -10.61 2.60 2.45
N PHE A 76 -11.83 2.27 2.01
CA PHE A 76 -12.96 3.19 2.00
C PHE A 76 -13.27 3.73 3.41
N LEU A 77 -13.42 2.84 4.39
CA LEU A 77 -13.74 3.23 5.76
C LEU A 77 -12.65 4.08 6.41
N LEU A 78 -11.37 3.75 6.19
CA LEU A 78 -10.26 4.55 6.71
C LEU A 78 -10.29 5.96 6.13
N LEU A 79 -10.50 6.07 4.83
CA LEU A 79 -10.51 7.35 4.14
C LEU A 79 -11.74 8.20 4.49
N GLU A 80 -12.92 7.59 4.65
CA GLU A 80 -14.15 8.30 5.01
C GLU A 80 -14.10 8.90 6.43
N ASN A 81 -13.32 8.29 7.32
CA ASN A 81 -13.17 8.75 8.71
C ASN A 81 -12.07 9.80 8.92
N LEU A 82 -11.43 10.26 7.85
CA LEU A 82 -10.38 11.26 7.90
C LEU A 82 -10.87 12.61 7.30
N PRO A 83 -10.46 13.76 7.84
CA PRO A 83 -10.81 15.07 7.27
C PRO A 83 -10.25 15.25 5.85
N LEU A 84 -11.03 15.81 4.92
CA LEU A 84 -10.66 15.93 3.50
C LEU A 84 -9.29 16.57 3.28
N LYS A 85 -8.98 17.66 3.99
CA LYS A 85 -7.68 18.34 3.86
C LYS A 85 -6.51 17.42 4.23
N LEU A 86 -6.66 16.68 5.34
CA LEU A 86 -5.65 15.75 5.82
C LEU A 86 -5.47 14.57 4.86
N ILE A 87 -6.58 14.02 4.36
CA ILE A 87 -6.55 12.91 3.41
C ILE A 87 -5.79 13.24 2.15
N CYS A 88 -5.99 14.43 1.55
CA CYS A 88 -5.29 14.81 0.34
C CYS A 88 -3.77 14.77 0.54
N VAL A 89 -3.30 15.16 1.71
CA VAL A 89 -1.88 15.06 2.10
C VAL A 89 -1.46 13.61 2.34
N LEU A 90 -2.28 12.86 3.12
CA LEU A 90 -1.98 11.48 3.46
C LEU A 90 -1.89 10.57 2.23
N VAL A 91 -2.76 10.78 1.21
CA VAL A 91 -2.72 10.00 -0.03
C VAL A 91 -1.40 10.21 -0.76
N ILE A 92 -0.91 11.44 -0.88
CA ILE A 92 0.37 11.73 -1.53
C ILE A 92 1.53 11.12 -0.73
N CYS A 93 1.58 11.39 0.57
CA CYS A 93 2.66 10.91 1.44
C CYS A 93 2.65 9.39 1.58
N GLY A 94 1.46 8.80 1.77
CA GLY A 94 1.28 7.36 1.92
C GLY A 94 1.66 6.58 0.67
N ASP A 95 1.22 7.04 -0.52
CA ASP A 95 1.59 6.43 -1.79
C ASP A 95 3.11 6.42 -2.00
N CYS A 96 3.77 7.58 -1.84
CA CYS A 96 5.21 7.70 -2.06
C CYS A 96 6.02 6.87 -1.05
N TRP A 97 5.69 6.98 0.25
CA TRP A 97 6.43 6.28 1.30
C TRP A 97 6.22 4.77 1.23
N SER A 98 5.01 4.32 0.97
CA SER A 98 4.70 2.89 0.87
C SER A 98 5.34 2.25 -0.36
N LYS A 99 5.44 2.96 -1.48
CA LYS A 99 6.20 2.52 -2.66
C LYS A 99 7.69 2.37 -2.35
N PHE A 100 8.28 3.34 -1.65
CA PHE A 100 9.67 3.22 -1.19
C PHE A 100 9.85 2.01 -0.27
N CYS A 101 8.98 1.81 0.73
CA CYS A 101 9.04 0.65 1.60
C CYS A 101 8.90 -0.67 0.83
N ALA A 102 7.93 -0.76 -0.07
CA ALA A 102 7.70 -1.97 -0.86
C ALA A 102 8.84 -2.27 -1.82
N SER A 103 9.46 -1.24 -2.43
CA SER A 103 10.58 -1.42 -3.34
C SER A 103 11.80 -2.09 -2.69
N GLN A 104 11.94 -2.01 -1.36
CA GLN A 104 13.04 -2.66 -0.64
C GLN A 104 13.02 -4.18 -0.75
N ILE A 105 11.89 -4.78 -1.19
CA ILE A 105 11.79 -6.24 -1.34
C ILE A 105 12.87 -6.80 -2.28
N ILE A 106 13.19 -6.07 -3.37
CA ILE A 106 14.19 -6.47 -4.35
C ILE A 106 15.63 -6.47 -3.78
N ASN A 107 15.88 -5.68 -2.74
CA ASN A 107 17.19 -5.63 -2.09
C ASN A 107 17.42 -6.79 -1.12
N TYR A 108 16.34 -7.35 -0.54
CA TYR A 108 16.43 -8.32 0.55
C TYR A 108 16.05 -9.74 0.17
N LEU A 109 15.27 -9.94 -0.91
CA LEU A 109 14.83 -11.26 -1.36
C LEU A 109 15.23 -11.50 -2.81
N PRO A 110 15.58 -12.75 -3.18
CA PRO A 110 15.76 -13.14 -4.58
C PRO A 110 14.39 -13.28 -5.27
N TYR A 111 14.37 -13.17 -6.60
CA TYR A 111 13.17 -13.48 -7.37
C TYR A 111 12.84 -14.99 -7.24
N ALA A 112 11.59 -15.31 -6.94
CA ALA A 112 11.21 -16.68 -6.54
C ALA A 112 10.99 -17.64 -7.71
N ARG A 113 10.69 -17.12 -8.94
CA ARG A 113 10.51 -17.90 -10.17
C ARG A 113 11.81 -17.97 -10.96
N LYS A 114 11.96 -19.00 -11.83
CA LYS A 114 13.03 -19.01 -12.82
C LYS A 114 12.78 -17.93 -13.87
N GLU A 115 13.83 -17.35 -14.46
CA GLU A 115 13.73 -16.26 -15.45
C GLU A 115 12.81 -16.63 -16.62
N GLU A 116 12.88 -17.88 -17.09
CA GLU A 116 12.05 -18.42 -18.19
C GLU A 116 10.55 -18.48 -17.88
N GLU A 117 10.19 -18.47 -16.59
CA GLU A 117 8.81 -18.55 -16.10
C GLU A 117 8.25 -17.20 -15.67
N SER A 118 9.05 -16.12 -15.74
CA SER A 118 8.62 -14.79 -15.35
C SER A 118 7.66 -14.20 -16.38
N LYS A 119 6.50 -13.69 -15.93
CA LYS A 119 5.58 -12.89 -16.74
C LYS A 119 6.27 -11.58 -17.23
N ALA A 120 7.16 -11.03 -16.42
CA ALA A 120 8.01 -9.91 -16.78
C ALA A 120 9.40 -10.44 -17.15
N LYS A 121 9.85 -10.16 -18.36
CA LYS A 121 11.19 -10.58 -18.87
C LYS A 121 12.37 -9.98 -18.09
N ASN A 122 12.11 -9.05 -17.16
CA ASN A 122 13.12 -8.39 -16.38
C ASN A 122 13.10 -8.90 -14.94
N VAL A 123 14.12 -9.62 -14.52
CA VAL A 123 14.44 -9.83 -13.12
C VAL A 123 15.11 -8.53 -12.63
N TYR A 124 14.55 -7.93 -11.59
CA TYR A 124 15.12 -6.72 -11.01
C TYR A 124 16.42 -7.06 -10.27
N ASP A 125 17.49 -6.43 -10.65
CA ASP A 125 18.73 -6.42 -9.88
C ASP A 125 18.54 -5.60 -8.59
N ARG A 126 19.44 -5.83 -7.62
CA ARG A 126 19.45 -5.02 -6.40
C ARG A 126 19.68 -3.56 -6.75
N MET A 127 19.00 -2.68 -6.06
CA MET A 127 19.16 -1.24 -6.23
C MET A 127 20.60 -0.83 -5.95
N THR A 128 21.15 0.00 -6.81
CA THR A 128 22.38 0.74 -6.56
C THR A 128 22.15 1.75 -5.42
N TRP A 129 23.24 2.25 -4.85
CA TRP A 129 23.16 3.30 -3.83
C TRP A 129 22.43 4.56 -4.32
N GLN A 130 22.63 4.93 -5.59
CA GLN A 130 21.99 6.09 -6.20
C GLN A 130 20.47 5.89 -6.34
N GLU A 131 20.03 4.73 -6.78
CA GLU A 131 18.61 4.37 -6.87
C GLU A 131 17.94 4.32 -5.48
N LEU A 132 18.65 3.76 -4.50
CA LEU A 132 18.16 3.72 -3.12
C LEU A 132 17.98 5.13 -2.54
N LEU A 133 18.99 6.00 -2.73
CA LEU A 133 18.94 7.39 -2.27
C LEU A 133 17.82 8.17 -2.98
N THR A 134 17.72 8.02 -4.30
CA THR A 134 16.67 8.67 -5.09
C THR A 134 15.28 8.21 -4.64
N GLY A 135 15.09 6.89 -4.49
CA GLY A 135 13.85 6.32 -3.98
C GLY A 135 13.49 6.82 -2.58
N PHE A 136 14.49 6.91 -1.68
CA PHE A 136 14.29 7.46 -0.34
C PHE A 136 13.88 8.94 -0.40
N ILE A 137 14.57 9.76 -1.19
CA ILE A 137 14.23 11.18 -1.34
C ILE A 137 12.80 11.32 -1.89
N CYS A 138 12.46 10.61 -2.96
CA CYS A 138 11.12 10.65 -3.55
C CYS A 138 10.03 10.16 -2.58
N GLY A 139 10.34 9.18 -1.75
CA GLY A 139 9.40 8.66 -0.73
C GLY A 139 9.22 9.60 0.46
N PHE A 140 10.30 10.23 0.91
CA PHE A 140 10.33 11.02 2.14
C PHE A 140 10.04 12.52 1.92
N LEU A 141 10.41 13.07 0.77
CA LEU A 141 10.22 14.50 0.47
C LEU A 141 8.77 14.98 0.60
N PRO A 142 7.74 14.25 0.10
CA PRO A 142 6.36 14.66 0.31
C PRO A 142 5.96 14.74 1.80
N ILE A 143 6.54 13.88 2.64
CA ILE A 143 6.28 13.88 4.09
C ILE A 143 6.81 15.16 4.71
N ILE A 144 8.04 15.55 4.38
CA ILE A 144 8.64 16.79 4.89
C ILE A 144 7.86 18.03 4.43
N LEU A 145 7.41 18.02 3.16
CA LEU A 145 6.76 19.20 2.57
C LEU A 145 5.30 19.36 3.00
N PHE A 146 4.58 18.29 3.19
CA PHE A 146 3.13 18.34 3.31
C PHE A 146 2.56 17.73 4.58
N LEU A 147 3.22 16.70 5.17
CA LEU A 147 2.66 15.99 6.31
C LEU A 147 2.96 16.77 7.61
N PRO A 148 1.92 17.10 8.39
CA PRO A 148 2.13 17.73 9.69
C PRO A 148 3.00 16.85 10.60
N ILE A 149 3.88 17.47 11.37
CA ILE A 149 4.87 16.77 12.19
C ILE A 149 4.24 15.78 13.18
N ASP A 150 3.05 16.09 13.68
CA ASP A 150 2.29 15.23 14.59
C ASP A 150 1.91 13.89 13.96
N PHE A 151 1.88 13.82 12.62
CA PHE A 151 1.60 12.58 11.86
C PHE A 151 2.85 11.83 11.42
N TRP A 152 4.05 12.33 11.61
CA TRP A 152 5.28 11.62 11.19
C TRP A 152 5.43 10.22 11.77
N PRO A 153 4.95 9.91 13.00
CA PRO A 153 5.00 8.53 13.51
C PRO A 153 4.29 7.49 12.63
N VAL A 154 3.36 7.90 11.75
CA VAL A 154 2.66 6.97 10.84
C VAL A 154 3.62 6.26 9.89
N MET A 155 4.78 6.83 9.61
CA MET A 155 5.82 6.23 8.75
C MET A 155 6.29 4.87 9.26
N ILE A 156 6.15 4.61 10.56
CA ILE A 156 6.53 3.34 11.17
C ILE A 156 5.60 2.21 10.70
N CYS A 157 4.33 2.50 10.42
CA CYS A 157 3.35 1.49 10.06
C CYS A 157 3.71 0.71 8.77
N PRO A 158 4.06 1.38 7.64
CA PRO A 158 4.54 0.69 6.44
C PRO A 158 5.82 -0.12 6.67
N ILE A 159 6.75 0.37 7.49
CA ILE A 159 8.00 -0.35 7.81
C ILE A 159 7.70 -1.64 8.58
N LEU A 160 6.78 -1.59 9.54
CA LEU A 160 6.36 -2.78 10.28
C LEU A 160 5.63 -3.76 9.36
N THR A 161 4.71 -3.28 8.53
CA THR A 161 3.99 -4.09 7.54
C THR A 161 4.95 -4.75 6.56
N PHE A 162 5.88 -3.99 5.98
CA PHE A 162 6.95 -4.53 5.13
C PHE A 162 7.72 -5.63 5.84
N THR A 163 8.12 -5.39 7.09
CA THR A 163 8.91 -6.37 7.86
C THR A 163 8.15 -7.69 8.09
N LEU A 164 6.84 -7.61 8.35
CA LEU A 164 5.98 -8.78 8.50
C LEU A 164 5.85 -9.55 7.18
N LEU A 165 5.57 -8.84 6.08
CA LEU A 165 5.44 -9.42 4.75
C LEU A 165 6.77 -10.01 4.25
N TYR A 166 7.89 -9.32 4.48
CA TYR A 166 9.23 -9.85 4.20
C TYR A 166 9.48 -11.18 4.91
N ARG A 167 9.18 -11.27 6.22
CA ARG A 167 9.33 -12.52 6.98
C ARG A 167 8.44 -13.64 6.43
N LEU A 168 7.20 -13.32 6.08
CA LEU A 168 6.25 -14.24 5.48
C LEU A 168 6.76 -14.79 4.14
N MET A 169 7.17 -13.90 3.23
CA MET A 169 7.71 -14.26 1.91
C MET A 169 9.02 -15.05 2.03
N LYS A 170 9.92 -14.62 2.91
CA LYS A 170 11.18 -15.34 3.16
C LYS A 170 10.91 -16.78 3.65
N ARG A 171 9.93 -16.95 4.53
CA ARG A 171 9.59 -18.28 5.08
C ARG A 171 8.86 -19.18 4.08
N ARG A 172 7.91 -18.61 3.31
CA ARG A 172 6.98 -19.38 2.48
C ARG A 172 7.46 -19.52 1.03
N LEU A 173 8.02 -18.47 0.43
CA LEU A 173 8.48 -18.43 -0.95
C LEU A 173 9.99 -18.50 -1.10
N GLN A 174 10.75 -18.19 -0.05
CA GLN A 174 12.20 -17.99 -0.10
C GLN A 174 12.61 -16.94 -1.17
N GLY A 175 11.72 -16.01 -1.46
CA GLY A 175 11.87 -15.02 -2.51
C GLY A 175 10.61 -14.17 -2.67
N TYR A 176 10.54 -13.41 -3.79
CA TYR A 176 9.37 -12.59 -4.13
C TYR A 176 8.95 -12.79 -5.60
N THR A 177 7.73 -12.35 -5.93
CA THR A 177 7.20 -12.20 -7.31
C THR A 177 6.76 -10.76 -7.54
N GLY A 178 6.41 -10.38 -8.77
CA GLY A 178 5.80 -9.08 -9.06
C GLY A 178 4.54 -8.83 -8.24
N ASP A 179 3.71 -9.88 -8.07
CA ASP A 179 2.47 -9.85 -7.29
C ASP A 179 2.76 -9.51 -5.81
N CYS A 180 3.85 -10.06 -5.27
CA CYS A 180 4.32 -9.73 -3.92
C CYS A 180 4.68 -8.23 -3.77
N CYS A 181 5.25 -7.61 -4.82
CA CYS A 181 5.56 -6.19 -4.80
C CYS A 181 4.29 -5.33 -4.74
N GLY A 182 3.30 -5.65 -5.60
CA GLY A 182 1.99 -4.99 -5.62
C GLY A 182 1.26 -5.12 -4.28
N ALA A 183 1.16 -6.35 -3.77
CA ALA A 183 0.54 -6.63 -2.47
C ALA A 183 1.24 -5.88 -1.32
N THR A 184 2.58 -5.89 -1.30
CA THR A 184 3.36 -5.20 -0.26
C THR A 184 3.10 -3.69 -0.29
N PHE A 185 3.07 -3.08 -1.48
CA PHE A 185 2.77 -1.67 -1.63
C PHE A 185 1.37 -1.33 -1.06
N LEU A 186 0.34 -2.03 -1.50
CA LEU A 186 -1.04 -1.76 -1.09
C LEU A 186 -1.26 -1.96 0.42
N LEU A 187 -0.67 -3.01 1.00
CA LEU A 187 -0.79 -3.27 2.44
C LEU A 187 0.03 -2.27 3.28
N CYS A 188 1.18 -1.83 2.80
CA CYS A 188 1.95 -0.74 3.43
C CYS A 188 1.15 0.56 3.41
N GLU A 189 0.54 0.91 2.28
CA GLU A 189 -0.29 2.10 2.13
C GLU A 189 -1.52 2.05 3.05
N LEU A 190 -2.22 0.91 3.09
CA LEU A 190 -3.37 0.72 3.99
C LEU A 190 -2.97 0.89 5.46
N SER A 191 -1.80 0.37 5.84
CA SER A 191 -1.27 0.52 7.20
C SER A 191 -0.88 1.96 7.54
N PHE A 192 -0.42 2.74 6.56
CA PHE A 192 -0.15 4.17 6.72
C PHE A 192 -1.43 4.93 7.07
N TYR A 193 -2.53 4.68 6.35
CA TYR A 193 -3.82 5.33 6.63
C TYR A 193 -4.42 4.88 7.95
N LEU A 194 -4.29 3.61 8.31
CA LEU A 194 -4.72 3.11 9.61
C LEU A 194 -3.95 3.80 10.75
N GLY A 195 -2.63 3.93 10.61
CA GLY A 195 -1.80 4.66 11.56
C GLY A 195 -2.22 6.13 11.70
N ALA A 196 -2.54 6.79 10.59
CA ALA A 196 -3.01 8.17 10.60
C ALA A 196 -4.36 8.31 11.32
N LEU A 197 -5.29 7.39 11.10
CA LEU A 197 -6.59 7.39 11.80
C LEU A 197 -6.41 7.16 13.29
N ILE A 198 -5.55 6.21 13.70
CA ILE A 198 -5.24 5.96 15.12
C ILE A 198 -4.69 7.22 15.80
N LEU A 199 -3.72 7.91 15.15
CA LEU A 199 -3.17 9.14 15.68
C LEU A 199 -4.21 10.26 15.78
N LEU A 200 -5.05 10.41 14.75
CA LEU A 200 -6.13 11.38 14.76
C LEU A 200 -7.06 11.15 15.96
N TYR A 201 -7.52 9.92 16.17
CA TYR A 201 -8.37 9.57 17.30
C TYR A 201 -7.69 9.75 18.66
N ALA A 202 -6.39 9.47 18.75
CA ALA A 202 -5.60 9.72 19.95
C ALA A 202 -5.57 11.22 20.28
N HIS A 203 -5.30 12.08 19.28
CA HIS A 203 -5.30 13.54 19.47
C HIS A 203 -6.68 14.09 19.88
N ILE A 204 -7.76 13.56 19.30
CA ILE A 204 -9.12 13.93 19.70
C ILE A 204 -9.40 13.51 21.14
N LYS A 205 -9.07 12.27 21.51
CA LYS A 205 -9.35 11.70 22.83
C LYS A 205 -8.57 12.40 23.95
N TYR A 206 -7.31 12.74 23.70
CA TYR A 206 -6.44 13.35 24.70
C TYR A 206 -6.46 14.88 24.67
N GLY A 207 -7.36 15.48 23.85
CA GLY A 207 -7.75 16.87 23.93
C GLY A 207 -6.67 17.87 23.53
N ASN A 208 -5.95 17.64 22.43
CA ASN A 208 -5.03 18.66 21.89
C ASN A 208 -5.85 19.73 21.16
N PRO A 209 -6.13 20.92 21.79
CA PRO A 209 -7.02 21.93 21.21
C PRO A 209 -6.50 22.53 19.91
N ASN A 210 -5.16 22.61 19.77
CA ASN A 210 -4.52 23.18 18.58
C ASN A 210 -4.70 22.25 17.38
N PHE A 211 -4.69 20.95 17.60
CA PHE A 211 -4.89 19.94 16.57
C PHE A 211 -6.32 19.93 16.04
N ILE A 212 -7.32 19.98 16.95
CA ILE A 212 -8.74 19.97 16.61
C ILE A 212 -9.11 21.19 15.76
N ASN A 213 -8.58 22.37 16.08
CA ASN A 213 -8.88 23.60 15.35
C ASN A 213 -8.28 23.65 13.94
N VAL A 214 -7.14 22.99 13.71
CA VAL A 214 -6.43 23.01 12.42
C VAL A 214 -7.01 21.99 11.43
N TYR A 215 -7.44 20.82 11.90
CA TYR A 215 -7.77 19.70 11.01
C TYR A 215 -9.26 19.31 10.98
N LEU A 216 -10.06 19.70 12.01
CA LEU A 216 -11.49 19.36 12.09
C LEU A 216 -12.43 20.53 11.79
N LYS A 217 -11.89 21.72 11.58
CA LYS A 217 -12.60 22.90 11.03
C LYS A 217 -12.12 23.13 9.59
#